data_47084f4073bf465779b3935c5197b078
#
_entry.id   47084f4073bf465779b3935c5197b078
#
_cell.length_a   1.000
_cell.length_b   1.000
_cell.length_c   1.000
_cell.angle_alpha   90.00
_cell.angle_beta   90.00
_cell.angle_gamma   90.00
#
_symmetry.space_group_name_H-M   'P 1'
#
loop_
_entity.id
_entity.type
_entity.pdbx_description
1 polymer ?
#
loop_
_entity_poly.entity_id
_entity_poly.type
_entity_poly.pdbx_seq_one_letter_code
_entity_poly.pdbx_strand_id
1 'polypeptide(L)'
;MAVAFPYTPFPFNVTAISPSFRLSPVSVATNVSLGWAPSCATPECLPTASWSTSAINSTLSFKYWGWDVALDGNVKGNMSVDLFNEEGRIIWNPSGDKLFSLRGGPDDHLQRNITLRVLDASPGSQLTVTRARVNGSSRGDYTWPADRWIVPSDNDRLSYSGFIPQTSVAQAGSPTTYSSSTAGDSVSMQFNGSAFLIYGPCGPTNGLMRVTVDGNQQTVNTSKPFASDDCLLFQSPGQNIHNLHQLVVENVDGRTLGIDRFEFFRIQLYQRSGSANGKRVAVILCTIVGAIVLCSVVIVIYVRRSVKRKMNPEADRPRAGHRGFMWLHL
;
A
#
# COMPACT_ATOMS: atom_id res chain seq x y z
N MET A 1 -3.94 20.94 4.18
CA MET A 1 -3.71 20.00 3.08
C MET A 1 -3.78 18.61 3.66
N ALA A 2 -4.77 17.83 3.28
CA ALA A 2 -4.79 16.41 3.63
C ALA A 2 -3.59 15.75 2.95
N VAL A 3 -2.66 15.23 3.72
CA VAL A 3 -1.55 14.46 3.17
C VAL A 3 -2.18 13.17 2.66
N ALA A 4 -2.34 13.05 1.35
CA ALA A 4 -2.79 11.82 0.74
C ALA A 4 -1.68 10.78 0.94
N PHE A 5 -2.01 9.73 1.67
CA PHE A 5 -1.07 8.65 1.94
C PHE A 5 -1.09 7.66 0.79
N PRO A 6 0.05 7.02 0.51
CA PRO A 6 0.14 6.03 -0.53
C PRO A 6 -0.85 4.89 -0.24
N TYR A 7 -1.33 4.27 -1.30
CA TYR A 7 -2.21 3.13 -1.33
C TYR A 7 -1.69 1.95 -0.50
N THR A 8 -1.89 0.74 -0.93
CA THR A 8 -1.33 -0.43 -0.26
C THR A 8 0.20 -0.32 -0.18
N PRO A 9 0.81 -0.32 1.02
CA PRO A 9 2.27 -0.18 1.17
C PRO A 9 3.05 -1.40 0.70
N PHE A 10 2.37 -2.53 0.48
CA PHE A 10 2.95 -3.77 -0.02
C PHE A 10 2.42 -4.08 -1.41
N PRO A 11 3.25 -4.64 -2.29
CA PRO A 11 2.78 -5.15 -3.57
C PRO A 11 1.79 -6.30 -3.34
N PHE A 12 0.75 -6.35 -4.16
CA PHE A 12 -0.23 -7.42 -4.14
C PHE A 12 -0.58 -7.88 -5.55
N ASN A 13 -1.09 -9.09 -5.65
CA ASN A 13 -1.47 -9.69 -6.92
C ASN A 13 -2.99 -9.63 -7.09
N VAL A 14 -3.42 -9.37 -8.33
CA VAL A 14 -4.82 -9.42 -8.73
C VAL A 14 -4.95 -10.40 -9.86
N THR A 15 -5.82 -11.38 -9.69
CA THR A 15 -6.11 -12.39 -10.69
C THR A 15 -7.17 -11.92 -11.68
N ALA A 16 -7.16 -12.43 -12.89
CA ALA A 16 -8.04 -11.96 -13.96
C ALA A 16 -9.52 -12.26 -13.72
N ILE A 17 -9.85 -13.14 -12.77
CA ILE A 17 -11.24 -13.39 -12.35
C ILE A 17 -11.79 -12.27 -11.46
N SER A 18 -10.94 -11.49 -10.79
CA SER A 18 -11.37 -10.43 -9.88
C SER A 18 -12.22 -9.35 -10.59
N PRO A 19 -13.17 -8.71 -9.89
CA PRO A 19 -14.01 -7.62 -10.42
C PRO A 19 -13.27 -6.44 -11.01
N SER A 20 -12.05 -6.15 -10.57
CA SER A 20 -11.18 -5.12 -11.15
C SER A 20 -10.75 -5.41 -12.59
N PHE A 21 -10.82 -6.66 -13.04
CA PHE A 21 -10.64 -7.04 -14.43
C PHE A 21 -11.96 -7.11 -15.18
N ARG A 22 -11.97 -6.64 -16.43
CA ARG A 22 -13.02 -6.87 -17.41
C ARG A 22 -12.40 -7.51 -18.64
N LEU A 23 -12.84 -8.73 -18.94
CA LEU A 23 -12.47 -9.49 -20.13
C LEU A 23 -13.66 -9.54 -21.08
N SER A 24 -13.47 -9.26 -22.36
CA SER A 24 -14.55 -9.30 -23.35
C SER A 24 -14.04 -9.62 -24.75
N PRO A 25 -14.71 -10.49 -25.51
CA PRO A 25 -15.72 -11.43 -25.04
C PRO A 25 -15.08 -12.54 -24.17
N VAL A 26 -15.88 -13.17 -23.32
CA VAL A 26 -15.45 -14.36 -22.56
C VAL A 26 -15.99 -15.60 -23.27
N SER A 27 -15.09 -16.55 -23.52
CA SER A 27 -15.46 -17.84 -24.07
C SER A 27 -15.98 -18.76 -22.96
N VAL A 28 -17.18 -19.27 -23.12
CA VAL A 28 -17.75 -20.29 -22.21
C VAL A 28 -17.12 -21.67 -22.35
N ALA A 29 -16.30 -21.85 -23.39
CA ALA A 29 -15.52 -23.06 -23.63
C ALA A 29 -14.02 -22.71 -23.63
N THR A 30 -13.16 -23.73 -23.73
CA THR A 30 -11.68 -23.53 -23.79
C THR A 30 -11.21 -22.97 -25.13
N ASN A 31 -12.12 -22.54 -26.02
CA ASN A 31 -11.77 -22.04 -27.33
C ASN A 31 -11.34 -20.57 -27.30
N VAL A 32 -10.05 -20.34 -27.34
CA VAL A 32 -9.42 -19.02 -27.30
C VAL A 32 -9.72 -18.16 -28.53
N SER A 33 -10.17 -18.73 -29.65
CA SER A 33 -10.52 -17.98 -30.86
C SER A 33 -11.90 -17.27 -30.75
N LEU A 34 -12.71 -17.61 -29.76
CA LEU A 34 -14.02 -17.00 -29.48
C LEU A 34 -13.95 -15.91 -28.42
N GLY A 35 -12.82 -15.76 -27.73
CA GLY A 35 -12.62 -14.79 -26.67
C GLY A 35 -11.68 -15.28 -25.59
N TRP A 36 -11.76 -14.65 -24.45
CA TRP A 36 -10.96 -15.01 -23.29
C TRP A 36 -11.43 -16.32 -22.67
N ALA A 37 -10.54 -17.30 -22.60
CA ALA A 37 -10.80 -18.61 -22.01
C ALA A 37 -9.83 -18.83 -20.83
N PRO A 38 -10.32 -19.28 -19.66
CA PRO A 38 -9.46 -19.64 -18.54
C PRO A 38 -8.78 -21.00 -18.78
N SER A 39 -7.58 -21.19 -18.23
CA SER A 39 -6.86 -22.47 -18.27
C SER A 39 -7.55 -23.58 -17.46
N CYS A 40 -8.42 -23.22 -16.54
CA CYS A 40 -9.31 -24.09 -15.79
C CYS A 40 -10.59 -23.35 -15.45
N ALA A 41 -11.68 -24.05 -15.20
CA ALA A 41 -13.01 -23.47 -15.00
C ALA A 41 -13.69 -23.91 -13.70
N THR A 42 -13.01 -24.62 -12.80
CA THR A 42 -13.57 -24.93 -11.48
C THR A 42 -13.35 -23.80 -10.49
N PRO A 43 -14.24 -23.57 -9.52
CA PRO A 43 -14.15 -22.44 -8.59
C PRO A 43 -12.82 -22.37 -7.84
N GLU A 44 -12.25 -23.53 -7.47
CA GLU A 44 -11.04 -23.63 -6.67
C GLU A 44 -9.78 -23.32 -7.48
N CYS A 45 -9.78 -23.58 -8.79
CA CYS A 45 -8.62 -23.34 -9.65
C CYS A 45 -8.63 -21.98 -10.33
N LEU A 46 -9.80 -21.35 -10.50
CA LEU A 46 -9.93 -20.05 -11.18
C LEU A 46 -9.11 -18.90 -10.54
N PRO A 47 -8.90 -18.84 -9.22
CA PRO A 47 -8.04 -17.83 -8.62
C PRO A 47 -6.59 -17.86 -9.14
N THR A 48 -6.12 -19.00 -9.61
CA THR A 48 -4.77 -19.17 -10.16
C THR A 48 -4.74 -19.38 -11.68
N ALA A 49 -5.93 -19.42 -12.32
CA ALA A 49 -6.05 -19.66 -13.74
C ALA A 49 -5.40 -18.54 -14.58
N SER A 50 -4.66 -18.91 -15.60
CA SER A 50 -4.31 -18.01 -16.68
C SER A 50 -5.47 -17.88 -17.66
N TRP A 51 -5.59 -16.70 -18.28
CA TRP A 51 -6.63 -16.40 -19.25
C TRP A 51 -6.01 -16.12 -20.60
N SER A 52 -6.50 -16.77 -21.62
CA SER A 52 -5.90 -16.70 -22.96
C SER A 52 -6.94 -16.32 -24.01
N THR A 53 -6.48 -15.61 -25.05
CA THR A 53 -7.28 -15.30 -26.24
C THR A 53 -6.42 -15.25 -27.49
N SER A 54 -7.00 -15.63 -28.63
CA SER A 54 -6.53 -15.34 -29.98
C SER A 54 -7.58 -14.58 -30.79
N ALA A 55 -8.71 -14.23 -30.17
CA ALA A 55 -9.80 -13.56 -30.86
C ALA A 55 -9.46 -12.09 -31.13
N ILE A 56 -9.58 -11.67 -32.39
CA ILE A 56 -9.46 -10.26 -32.78
C ILE A 56 -10.57 -9.45 -32.09
N ASN A 57 -10.24 -8.22 -31.68
CA ASN A 57 -11.09 -7.34 -30.91
C ASN A 57 -11.36 -7.79 -29.46
N SER A 58 -10.72 -8.85 -29.00
CA SER A 58 -10.74 -9.15 -27.56
C SER A 58 -10.14 -8.01 -26.77
N THR A 59 -10.79 -7.64 -25.68
CA THR A 59 -10.36 -6.58 -24.77
C THR A 59 -10.14 -7.11 -23.36
N LEU A 60 -9.17 -6.54 -22.69
CA LEU A 60 -8.97 -6.64 -21.26
C LEU A 60 -8.91 -5.23 -20.71
N SER A 61 -9.70 -4.92 -19.68
CA SER A 61 -9.59 -3.68 -18.93
C SER A 61 -9.30 -4.01 -17.48
N PHE A 62 -8.37 -3.29 -16.86
CA PHE A 62 -7.96 -3.47 -15.48
C PHE A 62 -7.98 -2.14 -14.74
N LYS A 63 -8.77 -2.07 -13.67
CA LYS A 63 -8.87 -0.90 -12.78
C LYS A 63 -8.19 -1.18 -11.46
N TYR A 64 -7.38 -0.22 -10.99
CA TYR A 64 -6.64 -0.37 -9.74
C TYR A 64 -6.32 0.99 -9.11
N TRP A 65 -6.06 0.95 -7.81
CA TRP A 65 -5.43 2.03 -7.08
C TRP A 65 -3.98 1.63 -6.82
N GLY A 66 -3.05 2.41 -7.29
CA GLY A 66 -1.64 2.06 -7.14
C GLY A 66 -0.74 2.96 -7.96
N TRP A 67 0.54 2.84 -7.66
CA TRP A 67 1.61 3.60 -8.30
C TRP A 67 2.12 2.89 -9.55
N ASP A 68 2.62 1.67 -9.35
CA ASP A 68 3.14 0.85 -10.43
C ASP A 68 2.21 -0.33 -10.68
N VAL A 69 2.16 -0.76 -11.92
CA VAL A 69 1.47 -1.98 -12.29
C VAL A 69 2.28 -2.75 -13.32
N ALA A 70 2.31 -4.06 -13.17
CA ALA A 70 2.79 -4.96 -14.20
C ALA A 70 1.72 -6.01 -14.48
N LEU A 71 1.50 -6.32 -15.75
CA LEU A 71 0.65 -7.43 -16.17
C LEU A 71 1.56 -8.60 -16.58
N ASP A 72 1.46 -9.69 -15.81
CA ASP A 72 2.18 -10.92 -16.09
C ASP A 72 1.42 -11.75 -17.11
N GLY A 73 2.16 -12.38 -17.99
CA GLY A 73 1.65 -13.20 -19.08
C GLY A 73 2.63 -13.31 -20.21
N ASN A 74 2.22 -13.93 -21.29
CA ASN A 74 3.06 -14.10 -22.46
C ASN A 74 2.27 -13.98 -23.76
N VAL A 75 3.00 -13.81 -24.85
CA VAL A 75 2.48 -13.84 -26.21
C VAL A 75 3.18 -14.97 -26.96
N LYS A 76 2.39 -15.87 -27.50
CA LYS A 76 2.85 -16.92 -28.41
C LYS A 76 2.48 -16.52 -29.83
N GLY A 77 3.40 -16.70 -30.77
CA GLY A 77 3.19 -16.32 -32.17
C GLY A 77 3.21 -14.82 -32.42
N ASN A 78 2.66 -14.40 -33.54
CA ASN A 78 2.66 -12.99 -33.95
C ASN A 78 1.28 -12.36 -33.70
N MET A 79 1.23 -11.35 -32.83
CA MET A 79 0.00 -10.62 -32.49
C MET A 79 0.25 -9.13 -32.45
N SER A 80 -0.73 -8.37 -32.93
CA SER A 80 -0.77 -6.92 -32.77
C SER A 80 -1.75 -6.54 -31.67
N VAL A 81 -1.30 -5.76 -30.70
CA VAL A 81 -2.07 -5.36 -29.53
C VAL A 81 -1.94 -3.87 -29.30
N ASP A 82 -3.06 -3.21 -29.08
CA ASP A 82 -3.09 -1.84 -28.57
C ASP A 82 -3.18 -1.86 -27.04
N LEU A 83 -2.37 -1.03 -26.40
CA LEU A 83 -2.36 -0.82 -24.96
C LEU A 83 -2.59 0.66 -24.67
N PHE A 84 -3.57 0.96 -23.79
CA PHE A 84 -3.95 2.31 -23.40
C PHE A 84 -4.01 2.46 -21.89
N ASN A 85 -3.67 3.64 -21.42
CA ASN A 85 -4.04 4.14 -20.08
C ASN A 85 -4.81 5.46 -20.23
N GLU A 86 -5.06 6.17 -19.13
CA GLU A 86 -5.75 7.48 -19.13
C GLU A 86 -4.99 8.56 -19.93
N GLU A 87 -3.69 8.43 -20.08
CA GLU A 87 -2.81 9.38 -20.77
C GLU A 87 -2.74 9.11 -22.29
N GLY A 88 -3.19 7.95 -22.73
CA GLY A 88 -3.22 7.58 -24.13
C GLY A 88 -2.62 6.21 -24.44
N ARG A 89 -2.12 6.07 -25.68
CA ARG A 89 -1.55 4.82 -26.16
C ARG A 89 -0.14 4.58 -25.60
N ILE A 90 0.06 3.38 -25.08
CA ILE A 90 1.35 2.92 -24.54
C ILE A 90 2.01 1.99 -25.55
N ILE A 91 3.34 1.99 -25.60
CA ILE A 91 4.10 1.08 -26.45
C ILE A 91 3.89 -0.35 -25.94
N TRP A 92 3.38 -1.21 -26.82
CA TRP A 92 3.27 -2.63 -26.59
C TRP A 92 4.61 -3.32 -26.90
N ASN A 93 5.29 -3.80 -25.86
CA ASN A 93 6.57 -4.49 -26.00
C ASN A 93 6.67 -5.60 -24.94
N PRO A 94 5.97 -6.74 -25.13
CA PRO A 94 6.02 -7.86 -24.19
C PRO A 94 7.42 -8.49 -24.18
N SER A 95 7.88 -8.92 -22.99
CA SER A 95 9.19 -9.54 -22.82
C SER A 95 9.11 -10.65 -21.76
N GLY A 96 9.48 -11.87 -22.13
CA GLY A 96 9.41 -13.03 -21.25
C GLY A 96 7.99 -13.27 -20.73
N ASP A 97 7.86 -13.37 -19.42
CA ASP A 97 6.58 -13.58 -18.71
C ASP A 97 5.87 -12.27 -18.32
N LYS A 98 6.28 -11.16 -18.92
CA LYS A 98 5.71 -9.83 -18.66
C LYS A 98 5.13 -9.24 -19.94
N LEU A 99 3.86 -8.89 -19.91
CA LEU A 99 3.19 -8.23 -21.02
C LEU A 99 3.50 -6.74 -21.06
N PHE A 100 3.49 -6.08 -19.92
CA PHE A 100 3.92 -4.70 -19.74
C PHE A 100 4.21 -4.37 -18.28
N SER A 101 4.88 -3.25 -18.06
CA SER A 101 5.09 -2.65 -16.75
C SER A 101 5.00 -1.13 -16.90
N LEU A 102 4.18 -0.50 -16.06
CA LEU A 102 3.98 0.94 -16.02
C LEU A 102 4.35 1.47 -14.67
N ARG A 103 5.06 2.59 -14.68
CA ARG A 103 5.37 3.35 -13.48
C ARG A 103 4.50 4.60 -13.43
N GLY A 104 3.91 4.86 -12.28
CA GLY A 104 3.08 6.06 -12.07
C GLY A 104 3.90 7.31 -11.80
N GLY A 105 3.27 8.48 -11.93
CA GLY A 105 3.84 9.77 -11.56
C GLY A 105 3.75 10.06 -10.04
N PRO A 106 4.58 10.96 -9.49
CA PRO A 106 4.75 11.14 -8.04
C PRO A 106 3.51 11.61 -7.25
N ASP A 107 2.52 12.17 -7.90
CA ASP A 107 1.36 12.80 -7.25
C ASP A 107 0.02 12.13 -7.58
N ASP A 108 0.08 10.87 -7.97
CA ASP A 108 -1.03 10.17 -8.61
C ASP A 108 -1.91 9.46 -7.57
N HIS A 109 -3.02 10.09 -7.23
CA HIS A 109 -4.03 9.57 -6.29
C HIS A 109 -5.32 9.13 -7.00
N LEU A 110 -5.23 8.90 -8.31
CA LEU A 110 -6.41 8.54 -9.12
C LEU A 110 -6.52 7.03 -9.28
N GLN A 111 -7.76 6.57 -9.41
CA GLN A 111 -8.00 5.22 -9.89
C GLN A 111 -7.55 5.13 -11.35
N ARG A 112 -6.63 4.22 -11.62
CA ARG A 112 -6.10 3.99 -12.96
C ARG A 112 -6.86 2.91 -13.68
N ASN A 113 -6.95 3.06 -14.99
CA ASN A 113 -7.52 2.07 -15.87
C ASN A 113 -6.57 1.78 -17.03
N ILE A 114 -6.25 0.52 -17.23
CA ILE A 114 -5.46 0.05 -18.36
C ILE A 114 -6.35 -0.78 -19.24
N THR A 115 -6.30 -0.53 -20.53
CA THR A 115 -7.06 -1.29 -21.53
C THR A 115 -6.12 -1.85 -22.59
N LEU A 116 -6.25 -3.15 -22.82
CA LEU A 116 -5.56 -3.90 -23.86
C LEU A 116 -6.58 -4.37 -24.87
N ARG A 117 -6.28 -4.25 -26.18
CA ARG A 117 -7.11 -4.72 -27.27
C ARG A 117 -6.29 -5.48 -28.30
N VAL A 118 -6.71 -6.68 -28.66
CA VAL A 118 -6.11 -7.46 -29.75
C VAL A 118 -6.59 -6.90 -31.09
N LEU A 119 -5.64 -6.45 -31.93
CA LEU A 119 -5.92 -5.90 -33.26
C LEU A 119 -5.80 -6.96 -34.35
N ASP A 120 -4.75 -7.80 -34.24
CA ASP A 120 -4.48 -8.85 -35.21
C ASP A 120 -3.81 -10.04 -34.52
N ALA A 121 -4.05 -11.24 -35.06
CA ALA A 121 -3.55 -12.48 -34.53
C ALA A 121 -3.28 -13.48 -35.65
N SER A 122 -2.03 -13.87 -35.86
CA SER A 122 -1.68 -14.91 -36.82
C SER A 122 -2.23 -16.28 -36.42
N PRO A 123 -2.44 -17.23 -37.34
CA PRO A 123 -2.88 -18.58 -36.99
C PRO A 123 -1.98 -19.22 -35.93
N GLY A 124 -2.59 -19.73 -34.85
CA GLY A 124 -1.88 -20.37 -33.73
C GLY A 124 -1.20 -19.41 -32.77
N SER A 125 -1.36 -18.08 -32.93
CA SER A 125 -0.95 -17.10 -31.92
C SER A 125 -1.92 -17.06 -30.75
N GLN A 126 -1.41 -16.65 -29.58
CA GLN A 126 -2.17 -16.60 -28.35
C GLN A 126 -1.59 -15.55 -27.39
N LEU A 127 -2.44 -14.71 -26.86
CA LEU A 127 -2.14 -13.83 -25.75
C LEU A 127 -2.64 -14.48 -24.45
N THR A 128 -1.76 -14.61 -23.47
CA THR A 128 -2.08 -15.17 -22.16
C THR A 128 -1.80 -14.16 -21.06
N VAL A 129 -2.74 -13.99 -20.16
CA VAL A 129 -2.65 -13.16 -18.95
C VAL A 129 -2.75 -14.07 -17.73
N THR A 130 -1.84 -13.90 -16.77
CA THR A 130 -1.85 -14.67 -15.51
C THR A 130 -2.35 -13.85 -14.35
N ARG A 131 -1.80 -12.65 -14.16
CA ARG A 131 -2.16 -11.74 -13.05
C ARG A 131 -1.66 -10.33 -13.31
N ALA A 132 -2.23 -9.39 -12.60
CA ALA A 132 -1.62 -8.08 -12.41
C ALA A 132 -0.87 -8.05 -11.07
N ARG A 133 0.31 -7.43 -11.06
CA ARG A 133 1.02 -7.06 -9.84
C ARG A 133 0.87 -5.56 -9.66
N VAL A 134 0.30 -5.15 -8.54
CA VAL A 134 0.08 -3.74 -8.21
C VAL A 134 1.01 -3.37 -7.07
N ASN A 135 1.79 -2.31 -7.26
CA ASN A 135 2.54 -1.67 -6.19
C ASN A 135 1.83 -0.36 -5.83
N GLY A 136 1.34 -0.29 -4.62
CA GLY A 136 0.50 0.83 -4.17
C GLY A 136 1.25 2.11 -3.90
N SER A 137 2.58 2.10 -3.86
CA SER A 137 3.39 3.23 -3.42
C SER A 137 4.69 3.35 -4.20
N SER A 138 5.01 4.56 -4.68
CA SER A 138 6.35 4.88 -5.21
C SER A 138 7.44 4.79 -4.15
N ARG A 139 7.02 4.88 -2.90
CA ARG A 139 7.89 4.78 -1.73
C ARG A 139 7.95 3.36 -1.18
N GLY A 140 7.36 2.38 -1.87
CA GLY A 140 7.51 0.96 -1.56
C GLY A 140 8.94 0.48 -1.61
N ASP A 141 9.80 1.18 -2.34
CA ASP A 141 11.26 0.97 -2.36
C ASP A 141 11.96 1.59 -1.14
N TYR A 142 11.29 2.48 -0.41
CA TYR A 142 11.77 2.99 0.86
C TYR A 142 11.16 2.16 1.98
N THR A 143 12.00 1.62 2.84
CA THR A 143 11.66 0.82 4.02
C THR A 143 10.87 1.63 5.06
N TRP A 144 9.63 1.98 4.73
CA TRP A 144 8.69 2.49 5.72
C TRP A 144 8.16 1.29 6.49
N PRO A 145 8.27 1.28 7.82
CA PRO A 145 7.64 0.23 8.58
C PRO A 145 6.14 0.30 8.30
N ALA A 146 5.60 -0.81 7.86
CA ALA A 146 4.19 -0.95 7.55
C ALA A 146 3.66 -2.24 8.15
N ASP A 147 2.45 -2.18 8.66
CA ASP A 147 1.73 -3.32 9.18
C ASP A 147 0.78 -3.85 8.12
N ARG A 148 0.65 -5.15 8.05
CA ARG A 148 -0.36 -5.87 7.28
C ARG A 148 -1.05 -6.85 8.21
N TRP A 149 -2.39 -6.83 8.24
CA TRP A 149 -3.14 -7.81 9.00
C TRP A 149 -4.38 -8.24 8.25
N ILE A 150 -4.80 -9.46 8.54
CA ILE A 150 -5.99 -10.07 7.96
C ILE A 150 -7.07 -10.14 9.04
N VAL A 151 -8.28 -9.76 8.68
CA VAL A 151 -9.49 -9.92 9.47
C VAL A 151 -10.35 -10.94 8.72
N PRO A 152 -10.37 -12.21 9.16
CA PRO A 152 -11.23 -13.22 8.57
C PRO A 152 -12.70 -12.90 8.85
N SER A 153 -13.59 -13.42 8.05
CA SER A 153 -15.03 -13.12 8.14
C SER A 153 -15.70 -13.57 9.44
N ASP A 154 -15.12 -14.49 10.17
CA ASP A 154 -15.59 -14.95 11.49
C ASP A 154 -15.01 -14.15 12.67
N ASN A 155 -14.30 -13.06 12.40
CA ASN A 155 -13.70 -12.23 13.42
C ASN A 155 -14.76 -11.44 14.21
N ASP A 156 -14.62 -11.38 15.53
CA ASP A 156 -15.52 -10.71 16.46
C ASP A 156 -15.63 -9.17 16.31
N ARG A 157 -14.67 -8.57 15.58
CA ARG A 157 -14.71 -7.14 15.24
C ARG A 157 -15.69 -6.80 14.13
N LEU A 158 -16.19 -7.83 13.41
CA LEU A 158 -17.16 -7.66 12.34
C LEU A 158 -18.59 -7.73 12.90
N SER A 159 -19.39 -6.71 12.61
CA SER A 159 -20.81 -6.68 12.97
C SER A 159 -21.63 -6.96 11.71
N TYR A 160 -22.32 -8.08 11.69
CA TYR A 160 -23.17 -8.52 10.59
C TYR A 160 -24.65 -8.21 10.82
N SER A 161 -25.31 -7.79 9.75
CA SER A 161 -26.76 -7.69 9.69
C SER A 161 -27.22 -8.46 8.45
N GLY A 162 -27.93 -9.57 8.63
CA GLY A 162 -28.50 -10.41 7.58
C GLY A 162 -27.54 -11.43 6.92
N PHE A 163 -26.24 -11.29 7.06
CA PHE A 163 -25.27 -12.28 6.58
C PHE A 163 -25.27 -13.53 7.45
N ILE A 164 -25.19 -14.68 6.81
CA ILE A 164 -25.11 -15.99 7.46
C ILE A 164 -23.78 -16.71 7.14
N PRO A 165 -23.17 -17.41 8.11
CA PRO A 165 -21.98 -18.18 7.86
C PRO A 165 -22.30 -19.38 6.96
N GLN A 166 -21.50 -19.55 5.92
CA GLN A 166 -21.51 -20.73 5.07
C GLN A 166 -20.28 -21.57 5.39
N THR A 167 -20.48 -22.70 6.02
CA THR A 167 -19.44 -23.69 6.18
C THR A 167 -19.25 -24.39 4.82
N SER A 168 -18.15 -24.10 4.14
CA SER A 168 -17.76 -24.89 2.97
C SER A 168 -17.44 -26.31 3.43
N VAL A 169 -18.15 -27.29 2.90
CA VAL A 169 -17.95 -28.71 3.16
C VAL A 169 -16.58 -29.20 2.60
N ALA A 170 -15.87 -28.34 1.90
CA ALA A 170 -14.82 -28.75 0.98
C ALA A 170 -13.43 -28.97 1.59
N GLN A 171 -13.04 -28.35 2.68
CA GLN A 171 -11.74 -28.65 3.32
C GLN A 171 -11.68 -28.13 4.76
N ALA A 172 -11.23 -28.98 5.70
CA ALA A 172 -10.87 -28.54 7.04
C ALA A 172 -9.74 -27.50 6.93
N GLY A 173 -10.02 -26.24 7.32
CA GLY A 173 -9.08 -25.11 7.24
C GLY A 173 -9.39 -24.08 6.17
N SER A 174 -10.43 -24.24 5.35
CA SER A 174 -10.93 -23.16 4.51
C SER A 174 -11.55 -22.05 5.36
N PRO A 175 -11.32 -20.78 5.02
CA PRO A 175 -11.95 -19.67 5.74
C PRO A 175 -13.48 -19.78 5.66
N THR A 176 -14.17 -19.47 6.75
CA THR A 176 -15.63 -19.37 6.77
C THR A 176 -16.04 -18.22 5.85
N THR A 177 -16.97 -18.45 4.92
CA THR A 177 -17.56 -17.38 4.11
C THR A 177 -18.85 -16.91 4.76
N TYR A 178 -18.99 -15.60 5.01
CA TYR A 178 -20.29 -15.02 5.36
C TYR A 178 -20.99 -14.52 4.11
N SER A 179 -22.21 -14.95 3.87
CA SER A 179 -22.94 -14.59 2.66
C SER A 179 -24.33 -14.05 2.95
N SER A 180 -24.79 -13.19 2.06
CA SER A 180 -26.15 -12.65 2.02
C SER A 180 -26.74 -12.81 0.61
N SER A 181 -28.05 -12.97 0.54
CA SER A 181 -28.85 -12.91 -0.68
C SER A 181 -30.02 -11.91 -0.56
N THR A 182 -29.93 -10.97 0.37
CA THR A 182 -30.98 -9.98 0.63
C THR A 182 -30.41 -8.57 0.46
N ALA A 183 -31.12 -7.72 -0.27
CA ALA A 183 -30.73 -6.32 -0.43
C ALA A 183 -30.81 -5.57 0.92
N GLY A 184 -29.79 -4.77 1.21
CA GLY A 184 -29.67 -4.02 2.45
C GLY A 184 -28.93 -4.75 3.57
N ASP A 185 -28.69 -6.06 3.43
CA ASP A 185 -27.81 -6.77 4.38
C ASP A 185 -26.42 -6.18 4.34
N SER A 186 -25.77 -6.11 5.51
CA SER A 186 -24.48 -5.42 5.64
C SER A 186 -23.54 -6.06 6.64
N VAL A 187 -22.26 -5.79 6.47
CA VAL A 187 -21.22 -6.01 7.45
C VAL A 187 -20.50 -4.70 7.72
N SER A 188 -20.19 -4.44 8.99
CA SER A 188 -19.51 -3.22 9.39
C SER A 188 -18.38 -3.48 10.39
N MET A 189 -17.39 -2.59 10.39
CA MET A 189 -16.31 -2.56 11.36
C MET A 189 -15.64 -1.19 11.42
N GLN A 190 -14.87 -0.97 12.47
CA GLN A 190 -13.95 0.16 12.55
C GLN A 190 -12.52 -0.32 12.35
N PHE A 191 -11.73 0.46 11.62
CA PHE A 191 -10.34 0.15 11.38
C PHE A 191 -9.47 1.42 11.38
N ASN A 192 -8.19 1.23 11.66
CA ASN A 192 -7.17 2.26 11.53
C ASN A 192 -6.11 1.75 10.54
N GLY A 193 -6.17 2.21 9.32
CA GLY A 193 -5.29 1.74 8.24
C GLY A 193 -5.22 2.74 7.09
N SER A 194 -4.21 2.58 6.24
CA SER A 194 -4.00 3.42 5.04
C SER A 194 -4.77 2.92 3.83
N ALA A 195 -5.04 1.63 3.75
CA ALA A 195 -5.80 1.00 2.67
C ALA A 195 -6.29 -0.39 3.11
N PHE A 196 -7.23 -0.95 2.36
CA PHE A 196 -7.70 -2.31 2.56
C PHE A 196 -8.15 -2.97 1.26
N LEU A 197 -8.16 -4.29 1.29
CA LEU A 197 -8.67 -5.17 0.24
C LEU A 197 -9.81 -6.01 0.83
N ILE A 198 -10.83 -6.30 0.02
CA ILE A 198 -11.93 -7.20 0.38
C ILE A 198 -11.87 -8.41 -0.54
N TYR A 199 -11.89 -9.59 0.05
CA TYR A 199 -11.89 -10.86 -0.67
C TYR A 199 -13.15 -11.66 -0.37
N GLY A 200 -13.59 -12.40 -1.36
CA GLY A 200 -14.73 -13.31 -1.26
C GLY A 200 -15.06 -13.96 -2.59
N PRO A 201 -16.06 -14.83 -2.62
CA PRO A 201 -16.49 -15.47 -3.85
C PRO A 201 -17.07 -14.47 -4.86
N CYS A 202 -16.81 -14.74 -6.13
CA CYS A 202 -17.42 -14.02 -7.24
C CYS A 202 -17.95 -15.01 -8.28
N GLY A 203 -18.94 -14.64 -9.09
CA GLY A 203 -19.51 -15.55 -10.07
C GLY A 203 -20.82 -15.06 -10.68
N PRO A 204 -21.48 -15.91 -11.50
CA PRO A 204 -22.69 -15.52 -12.23
C PRO A 204 -23.89 -15.13 -11.33
N THR A 205 -23.94 -15.69 -10.12
CA THR A 205 -25.01 -15.43 -9.14
C THR A 205 -24.72 -14.21 -8.26
N ASN A 206 -23.48 -13.71 -8.28
CA ASN A 206 -23.08 -12.54 -7.49
C ASN A 206 -23.64 -11.26 -8.09
N GLY A 207 -23.79 -10.23 -7.25
CA GLY A 207 -24.42 -8.97 -7.60
C GLY A 207 -23.61 -7.73 -7.29
N LEU A 208 -24.31 -6.67 -6.92
CA LEU A 208 -23.74 -5.38 -6.60
C LEU A 208 -23.40 -5.28 -5.11
N MET A 209 -22.16 -4.93 -4.84
CA MET A 209 -21.63 -4.65 -3.51
C MET A 209 -21.39 -3.14 -3.39
N ARG A 210 -21.86 -2.51 -2.31
CA ARG A 210 -21.55 -1.13 -1.95
C ARG A 210 -20.57 -1.14 -0.80
N VAL A 211 -19.47 -0.43 -0.96
CA VAL A 211 -18.48 -0.20 0.11
C VAL A 211 -18.56 1.26 0.51
N THR A 212 -18.79 1.52 1.78
CA THR A 212 -18.85 2.86 2.36
C THR A 212 -17.75 3.00 3.39
N VAL A 213 -16.91 4.04 3.23
CA VAL A 213 -15.88 4.43 4.20
C VAL A 213 -16.10 5.88 4.59
N ASP A 214 -16.40 6.15 5.86
CA ASP A 214 -16.65 7.49 6.39
C ASP A 214 -17.69 8.28 5.55
N GLY A 215 -18.72 7.59 5.07
CA GLY A 215 -19.78 8.16 4.24
C GLY A 215 -19.47 8.23 2.73
N ASN A 216 -18.22 7.98 2.31
CA ASN A 216 -17.88 7.89 0.89
C ASN A 216 -18.25 6.50 0.35
N GLN A 217 -19.05 6.46 -0.71
CA GLN A 217 -19.62 5.23 -1.25
C GLN A 217 -19.03 4.88 -2.61
N GLN A 218 -18.73 3.60 -2.80
CA GLN A 218 -18.36 3.01 -4.08
C GLN A 218 -19.14 1.72 -4.31
N THR A 219 -19.67 1.53 -5.52
CA THR A 219 -20.38 0.31 -5.89
C THR A 219 -19.55 -0.49 -6.88
N VAL A 220 -19.43 -1.79 -6.62
CA VAL A 220 -18.71 -2.76 -7.44
C VAL A 220 -19.65 -3.87 -7.85
N ASN A 221 -19.55 -4.28 -9.11
CA ASN A 221 -20.23 -5.47 -9.60
C ASN A 221 -19.31 -6.68 -9.40
N THR A 222 -19.70 -7.59 -8.51
CA THR A 222 -18.96 -8.83 -8.20
C THR A 222 -19.39 -10.00 -9.11
N SER A 223 -20.35 -9.78 -10.02
CA SER A 223 -20.77 -10.79 -11.00
C SER A 223 -19.66 -11.08 -12.00
N LYS A 224 -19.39 -12.35 -12.24
CA LYS A 224 -18.40 -12.86 -13.18
C LYS A 224 -18.98 -14.03 -13.99
N PRO A 225 -18.46 -14.28 -15.21
CA PRO A 225 -18.99 -15.39 -16.03
C PRO A 225 -18.71 -16.79 -15.44
N PHE A 226 -17.71 -16.92 -14.59
CA PHE A 226 -17.37 -18.15 -13.89
C PHE A 226 -17.37 -17.92 -12.39
N ALA A 227 -17.78 -18.95 -11.63
CA ALA A 227 -17.70 -18.93 -10.18
C ALA A 227 -16.26 -19.16 -9.71
N SER A 228 -15.83 -18.39 -8.73
CA SER A 228 -14.53 -18.51 -8.08
C SER A 228 -14.67 -18.26 -6.58
N ASP A 229 -13.98 -19.04 -5.78
CA ASP A 229 -14.07 -18.96 -4.32
C ASP A 229 -13.21 -17.85 -3.72
N ASP A 230 -12.18 -17.36 -4.41
CA ASP A 230 -11.28 -16.32 -3.92
C ASP A 230 -11.03 -15.24 -4.96
N CYS A 231 -11.84 -14.19 -4.92
CA CYS A 231 -11.72 -13.00 -5.75
C CYS A 231 -11.33 -11.81 -4.91
N LEU A 232 -10.43 -10.95 -5.42
CA LEU A 232 -10.31 -9.59 -4.89
C LEU A 232 -11.54 -8.80 -5.35
N LEU A 233 -12.52 -8.62 -4.45
CA LEU A 233 -13.79 -7.95 -4.73
C LEU A 233 -13.62 -6.43 -4.78
N PHE A 234 -12.80 -5.87 -3.90
CA PHE A 234 -12.61 -4.44 -3.77
C PHE A 234 -11.22 -4.08 -3.30
N GLN A 235 -10.69 -3.00 -3.84
CA GLN A 235 -9.51 -2.30 -3.36
C GLN A 235 -9.91 -0.88 -2.97
N SER A 236 -9.60 -0.49 -1.73
CA SER A 236 -9.85 0.88 -1.28
C SER A 236 -8.87 1.87 -1.88
N PRO A 237 -9.28 3.13 -2.09
CA PRO A 237 -8.34 4.24 -2.21
C PRO A 237 -7.55 4.41 -0.91
N GLY A 238 -6.51 5.23 -0.95
CA GLY A 238 -5.73 5.59 0.25
C GLY A 238 -6.58 6.32 1.29
N GLN A 239 -6.42 5.95 2.56
CA GLN A 239 -7.12 6.54 3.71
C GLN A 239 -6.13 7.31 4.61
N ASN A 240 -6.67 8.21 5.44
CA ASN A 240 -5.86 8.94 6.41
C ASN A 240 -5.50 8.03 7.60
N ILE A 241 -4.22 7.73 7.78
CA ILE A 241 -3.73 6.81 8.83
C ILE A 241 -3.92 7.32 10.27
N HIS A 242 -4.25 8.59 10.45
CA HIS A 242 -4.44 9.18 11.78
C HIS A 242 -5.85 9.00 12.32
N ASN A 243 -6.79 8.59 11.48
CA ASN A 243 -8.18 8.48 11.83
C ASN A 243 -8.59 7.03 12.05
N LEU A 244 -9.58 6.84 12.90
CA LEU A 244 -10.36 5.62 12.95
C LEU A 244 -11.47 5.74 11.91
N HIS A 245 -11.52 4.79 10.98
CA HIS A 245 -12.45 4.78 9.87
C HIS A 245 -13.61 3.84 10.14
N GLN A 246 -14.80 4.23 9.71
CA GLN A 246 -15.99 3.38 9.71
C GLN A 246 -16.14 2.74 8.33
N LEU A 247 -16.05 1.41 8.26
CA LEU A 247 -16.31 0.61 7.05
C LEU A 247 -17.69 -0.04 7.14
N VAL A 248 -18.45 0.06 6.05
CA VAL A 248 -19.69 -0.70 5.83
C VAL A 248 -19.65 -1.31 4.44
N VAL A 249 -19.93 -2.60 4.34
CA VAL A 249 -20.13 -3.32 3.08
C VAL A 249 -21.55 -3.82 3.01
N GLU A 250 -22.28 -3.50 1.94
CA GLU A 250 -23.71 -3.75 1.78
C GLU A 250 -24.01 -4.53 0.50
N ASN A 251 -24.92 -5.49 0.58
CA ASN A 251 -25.54 -6.14 -0.56
C ASN A 251 -26.60 -5.21 -1.15
N VAL A 252 -26.40 -4.73 -2.39
CA VAL A 252 -27.26 -3.68 -2.97
C VAL A 252 -28.49 -4.25 -3.67
N ASP A 253 -28.31 -5.33 -4.42
CA ASP A 253 -29.34 -5.83 -5.35
C ASP A 253 -30.00 -7.16 -4.93
N GLY A 254 -29.61 -7.70 -3.76
CA GLY A 254 -30.17 -8.93 -3.23
C GLY A 254 -29.72 -10.20 -3.97
N ARG A 255 -28.72 -10.09 -4.85
CA ARG A 255 -28.01 -11.26 -5.35
C ARG A 255 -27.00 -11.74 -4.31
N THR A 256 -26.35 -12.85 -4.57
CA THR A 256 -25.36 -13.39 -3.64
C THR A 256 -24.19 -12.42 -3.46
N LEU A 257 -23.89 -12.09 -2.22
CA LEU A 257 -22.66 -11.40 -1.80
C LEU A 257 -22.01 -12.22 -0.70
N GLY A 258 -20.77 -12.69 -0.95
CA GLY A 258 -19.96 -13.42 0.04
C GLY A 258 -18.71 -12.61 0.43
N ILE A 259 -18.33 -12.72 1.69
CA ILE A 259 -17.12 -12.12 2.25
C ILE A 259 -16.32 -13.20 2.98
N ASP A 260 -15.04 -13.34 2.62
CA ASP A 260 -14.13 -14.29 3.25
C ASP A 260 -13.18 -13.62 4.23
N ARG A 261 -12.64 -12.47 3.81
CA ARG A 261 -11.68 -11.72 4.62
C ARG A 261 -11.52 -10.28 4.16
N PHE A 262 -11.06 -9.48 5.09
CA PHE A 262 -10.51 -8.15 4.84
C PHE A 262 -9.01 -8.19 5.08
N GLU A 263 -8.26 -7.50 4.25
CA GLU A 263 -6.82 -7.35 4.40
C GLU A 263 -6.50 -5.86 4.52
N PHE A 264 -5.97 -5.45 5.66
CA PHE A 264 -5.68 -4.06 5.98
C PHE A 264 -4.19 -3.79 5.91
N PHE A 265 -3.89 -2.57 5.51
CA PHE A 265 -2.53 -2.04 5.45
C PHE A 265 -2.45 -0.74 6.26
N ARG A 266 -1.36 -0.56 6.98
CA ARG A 266 -1.08 0.64 7.72
C ARG A 266 0.37 1.03 7.52
N ILE A 267 0.59 2.24 7.02
CA ILE A 267 1.93 2.84 6.98
C ILE A 267 2.17 3.46 8.33
N GLN A 268 3.25 3.06 8.98
CA GLN A 268 3.75 3.77 10.14
C GLN A 268 4.53 4.98 9.63
N LEU A 269 3.96 6.16 9.75
CA LEU A 269 4.74 7.38 9.57
C LEU A 269 5.88 7.33 10.59
N TYR A 270 7.09 7.44 10.09
CA TYR A 270 8.25 7.64 10.94
C TYR A 270 7.95 8.88 11.77
N GLN A 271 7.50 8.71 13.00
CA GLN A 271 7.70 9.73 13.99
C GLN A 271 9.22 9.87 14.07
N ARG A 272 9.73 10.85 13.33
CA ARG A 272 11.08 11.30 13.51
C ARG A 272 11.22 11.38 15.02
N SER A 273 11.98 10.44 15.60
CA SER A 273 12.16 10.44 17.05
C SER A 273 12.85 11.75 17.37
N GLY A 274 12.07 12.81 17.53
CA GLY A 274 12.50 14.15 17.90
C GLY A 274 13.22 14.17 19.26
N SER A 275 13.16 13.03 19.94
CA SER A 275 13.75 12.86 21.25
C SER A 275 15.29 12.72 21.25
N ALA A 276 15.90 12.07 20.26
CA ALA A 276 17.37 11.90 20.29
C ALA A 276 18.10 13.17 19.83
N ASN A 277 17.60 13.85 18.82
CA ASN A 277 18.20 15.12 18.37
C ASN A 277 17.84 16.28 19.29
N GLY A 278 16.61 16.31 19.84
CA GLY A 278 16.21 17.31 20.82
C GLY A 278 17.05 17.25 22.09
N LYS A 279 17.33 16.04 22.61
CA LYS A 279 18.23 15.87 23.75
C LYS A 279 19.67 16.27 23.44
N ARG A 280 20.20 15.93 22.26
CA ARG A 280 21.55 16.35 21.83
C ARG A 280 21.63 17.88 21.63
N VAL A 281 20.64 18.49 21.00
CA VAL A 281 20.58 19.94 20.83
C VAL A 281 20.45 20.64 22.19
N ALA A 282 19.63 20.14 23.10
CA ALA A 282 19.49 20.69 24.44
C ALA A 282 20.82 20.57 25.22
N VAL A 283 21.51 19.43 25.16
CA VAL A 283 22.83 19.25 25.80
C VAL A 283 23.86 20.22 25.21
N ILE A 284 23.91 20.38 23.89
CA ILE A 284 24.84 21.32 23.23
C ILE A 284 24.52 22.76 23.65
N LEU A 285 23.26 23.16 23.68
CA LEU A 285 22.85 24.50 24.12
C LEU A 285 23.20 24.75 25.59
N CYS A 286 22.95 23.78 26.48
CA CYS A 286 23.32 23.89 27.90
C CYS A 286 24.85 23.99 28.12
N THR A 287 25.64 23.26 27.33
CA THR A 287 27.12 23.35 27.43
C THR A 287 27.65 24.70 26.95
N ILE A 288 27.09 25.24 25.85
CA ILE A 288 27.45 26.56 25.33
C ILE A 288 27.11 27.67 26.36
N VAL A 289 25.90 27.65 26.89
CA VAL A 289 25.44 28.64 27.90
C VAL A 289 26.31 28.51 29.17
N GLY A 290 26.60 27.30 29.62
CA GLY A 290 27.47 27.05 30.76
C GLY A 290 28.88 27.61 30.56
N ALA A 291 29.46 27.42 29.37
CA ALA A 291 30.77 27.98 29.02
C ALA A 291 30.76 29.53 28.99
N ILE A 292 29.74 30.15 28.46
CA ILE A 292 29.63 31.62 28.46
C ILE A 292 29.54 32.19 29.87
N VAL A 293 28.75 31.56 30.75
CA VAL A 293 28.64 31.98 32.15
C VAL A 293 29.97 31.83 32.87
N LEU A 294 30.68 30.73 32.69
CA LEU A 294 32.02 30.52 33.26
C LEU A 294 33.04 31.57 32.80
N CYS A 295 33.05 31.85 31.48
CA CYS A 295 33.94 32.89 30.95
C CYS A 295 33.60 34.27 31.52
N SER A 296 32.32 34.60 31.67
CA SER A 296 31.85 35.86 32.24
C SER A 296 32.33 36.03 33.71
N VAL A 297 32.22 34.97 34.52
CA VAL A 297 32.68 34.97 35.91
C VAL A 297 34.20 35.14 35.99
N VAL A 298 34.98 34.45 35.15
CA VAL A 298 36.45 34.62 35.09
C VAL A 298 36.83 36.04 34.71
N ILE A 299 36.17 36.63 33.74
CA ILE A 299 36.41 38.01 33.33
C ILE A 299 36.12 38.98 34.48
N VAL A 300 35.00 38.84 35.19
CA VAL A 300 34.64 39.67 36.35
C VAL A 300 35.70 39.55 37.46
N ILE A 301 36.15 38.32 37.75
CA ILE A 301 37.20 38.10 38.77
C ILE A 301 38.51 38.72 38.32
N TYR A 302 38.87 38.58 37.05
CA TYR A 302 40.08 39.20 36.49
C TYR A 302 40.05 40.73 36.58
N VAL A 303 38.94 41.36 36.14
CA VAL A 303 38.72 42.79 36.20
C VAL A 303 38.77 43.27 37.65
N ARG A 304 38.08 42.62 38.58
CA ARG A 304 38.14 42.98 40.02
C ARG A 304 39.57 42.87 40.61
N ARG A 305 40.33 41.84 40.26
CA ARG A 305 41.74 41.70 40.69
C ARG A 305 42.63 42.77 40.06
N SER A 306 42.44 43.09 38.79
CA SER A 306 43.20 44.13 38.09
C SER A 306 42.94 45.53 38.66
N VAL A 307 41.65 45.84 38.95
CA VAL A 307 41.25 47.10 39.60
C VAL A 307 41.83 47.22 41.02
N LYS A 308 41.79 46.12 41.82
CA LYS A 308 42.42 46.10 43.15
C LYS A 308 43.95 46.30 43.09
N ARG A 309 44.63 45.74 42.09
CA ARG A 309 46.08 45.97 41.88
C ARG A 309 46.41 47.41 41.51
N LYS A 310 45.53 48.08 40.74
CA LYS A 310 45.70 49.50 40.38
C LYS A 310 45.41 50.47 41.54
N MET A 311 44.52 50.11 42.46
CA MET A 311 44.20 50.92 43.62
C MET A 311 45.14 50.76 44.81
N ASN A 312 46.00 49.74 44.83
CA ASN A 312 46.96 49.55 45.93
C ASN A 312 48.38 49.24 45.39
N PRO A 313 49.05 50.24 44.78
CA PRO A 313 50.35 50.08 44.16
C PRO A 313 51.45 49.86 45.19
N GLU A 314 51.20 50.08 46.51
CA GLU A 314 52.19 49.98 47.59
C GLU A 314 52.42 48.56 48.15
N ALA A 315 51.52 47.61 47.80
CA ALA A 315 51.60 46.23 48.35
C ALA A 315 52.60 45.32 47.59
N ASP A 316 53.10 45.73 46.43
CA ASP A 316 53.94 44.93 45.54
C ASP A 316 55.40 45.40 45.51
N ARG A 317 55.92 46.04 46.62
CA ARG A 317 57.33 46.23 46.72
C ARG A 317 58.07 44.90 47.08
N PRO A 318 58.95 44.44 46.22
CA PRO A 318 59.70 43.22 46.54
C PRO A 318 60.60 43.50 47.78
N ARG A 319 60.37 42.75 48.86
CA ARG A 319 61.28 42.67 49.97
C ARG A 319 62.63 42.18 49.45
N ALA A 320 63.56 43.09 49.32
CA ALA A 320 64.98 42.76 49.17
C ALA A 320 65.49 42.08 50.46
N GLY A 321 65.97 40.91 50.34
CA GLY A 321 66.54 40.26 51.50
C GLY A 321 66.87 38.80 51.28
N HIS A 322 68.11 38.68 51.05
CA HIS A 322 69.16 37.71 51.44
C HIS A 322 69.44 36.55 50.47
N ARG A 323 70.62 36.77 49.90
CA ARG A 323 71.47 35.71 49.32
C ARG A 323 71.82 34.65 50.41
N GLY A 324 71.55 33.42 50.12
CA GLY A 324 72.13 32.24 50.75
C GLY A 324 72.67 31.31 49.65
N PHE A 325 73.96 31.46 49.44
CA PHE A 325 74.80 30.52 48.71
C PHE A 325 74.79 29.18 49.43
N MET A 326 74.47 28.11 48.80
CA MET A 326 75.04 26.81 49.19
C MET A 326 75.12 25.86 48.04
N TRP A 327 76.33 25.45 47.79
CA TRP A 327 76.74 24.36 46.93
C TRP A 327 76.26 23.02 47.49
N LEU A 328 76.01 22.02 46.70
CA LEU A 328 76.75 20.74 46.62
C LEU A 328 75.98 19.70 45.77
N HIS A 329 76.77 19.18 44.83
CA HIS A 329 77.07 17.77 44.52
C HIS A 329 75.92 16.73 44.56
N LEU A 330 75.56 16.12 43.51
CA LEU A 330 76.02 14.95 42.73
C LEU A 330 75.09 14.70 41.57
#